data_f75405c49699a21837fb6729dc71e79a
#
_entry.id   f75405c49699a21837fb6729dc71e79a
#
_cell.length_a   1.000
_cell.length_b   1.000
_cell.length_c   1.000
_cell.angle_alpha   90.00
_cell.angle_beta   90.00
_cell.angle_gamma   90.00
#
_symmetry.space_group_name_H-M   'P 1'
#
loop_
_entity.id
_entity.type
_entity.pdbx_description
1 polymer ?
#
loop_
_entity_poly.entity_id
_entity_poly.type
_entity_poly.pdbx_seq_one_letter_code
_entity_poly.pdbx_strand_id
1 'polypeptide(L)'
;MLSSIGSDSRIGQKYMNFGFGFGGPCFPRDNRAFASYAQKVGVEHNIGTTTDNFNDAHATFLKDYFDKHNIDNLPFCFDYIAYKPETDILTESQQYKLCLDLLDLGYKVNVSDNLLKG
;
A
#
# COMPACT_ATOMS: atom_id res chain seq x y z
N MET A 1 -1.59 -4.29 -21.18
CA MET A 1 -1.78 -5.48 -20.31
C MET A 1 -2.86 -5.26 -19.26
N LEU A 2 -2.78 -4.30 -18.34
CA LEU A 2 -3.81 -4.09 -17.30
C LEU A 2 -5.20 -3.81 -17.90
N SER A 3 -5.29 -2.95 -18.91
CA SER A 3 -6.56 -2.67 -19.58
C SER A 3 -7.17 -3.91 -20.27
N SER A 4 -6.33 -4.81 -20.79
CA SER A 4 -6.81 -6.06 -21.37
C SER A 4 -7.37 -7.03 -20.33
N ILE A 5 -6.74 -7.10 -19.14
CA ILE A 5 -7.26 -7.89 -18.01
C ILE A 5 -8.57 -7.27 -17.49
N GLY A 6 -8.59 -5.96 -17.32
CA GLY A 6 -9.77 -5.24 -16.83
C GLY A 6 -10.93 -5.16 -17.83
N SER A 7 -10.75 -5.58 -19.10
CA SER A 7 -11.83 -5.63 -20.08
C SER A 7 -12.85 -6.75 -19.81
N ASP A 8 -12.47 -7.76 -19.03
CA ASP A 8 -13.42 -8.77 -18.54
C ASP A 8 -14.36 -8.13 -17.50
N SER A 9 -15.66 -8.19 -17.74
CA SER A 9 -16.68 -7.57 -16.88
C SER A 9 -16.70 -8.11 -15.44
N ARG A 10 -16.14 -9.29 -15.21
CA ARG A 10 -16.02 -9.89 -13.87
C ARG A 10 -14.87 -9.28 -13.06
N ILE A 11 -13.88 -8.66 -13.73
CA ILE A 11 -12.71 -8.01 -13.13
C ILE A 11 -12.93 -6.50 -13.11
N GLY A 12 -13.17 -5.89 -14.27
CA GLY A 12 -13.36 -4.45 -14.43
C GLY A 12 -12.05 -3.65 -14.41
N GLN A 13 -12.13 -2.38 -14.78
CA GLN A 13 -10.98 -1.46 -14.91
C GLN A 13 -10.66 -0.73 -13.59
N LYS A 14 -11.58 -0.70 -12.64
CA LYS A 14 -11.62 0.27 -11.54
C LYS A 14 -10.38 0.27 -10.65
N TYR A 15 -9.76 -0.90 -10.47
CA TYR A 15 -8.55 -1.07 -9.62
C TYR A 15 -7.32 -1.47 -10.41
N MET A 16 -7.37 -1.43 -11.74
CA MET A 16 -6.25 -1.80 -12.63
C MET A 16 -5.29 -0.63 -12.86
N ASN A 17 -4.82 -0.02 -11.78
CA ASN A 17 -3.86 1.08 -11.80
C ASN A 17 -2.60 0.71 -11.02
N PHE A 18 -1.47 1.28 -11.45
CA PHE A 18 -0.25 1.25 -10.65
C PHE A 18 -0.38 2.18 -9.45
N GLY A 19 0.35 1.88 -8.39
CA GLY A 19 0.38 2.71 -7.20
C GLY A 19 0.74 1.92 -5.95
N PHE A 20 0.23 2.37 -4.84
CA PHE A 20 0.42 1.72 -3.55
C PHE A 20 -0.35 0.40 -3.46
N GLY A 21 0.11 -0.48 -2.58
CA GLY A 21 -0.60 -1.70 -2.24
C GLY A 21 -1.87 -1.45 -1.43
N PHE A 22 -2.49 -2.52 -1.01
CA PHE A 22 -3.69 -2.43 -0.20
C PHE A 22 -3.36 -2.11 1.27
N GLY A 23 -4.28 -1.41 1.91
CA GLY A 23 -4.25 -1.05 3.32
C GLY A 23 -5.66 -0.92 3.88
N GLY A 24 -5.79 -0.18 4.96
CA GLY A 24 -7.05 0.06 5.63
C GLY A 24 -7.42 -1.00 6.67
N PRO A 25 -8.56 -0.82 7.36
CA PRO A 25 -8.90 -1.63 8.53
C PRO A 25 -9.41 -3.04 8.20
N CYS A 26 -9.78 -3.32 6.95
CA CYS A 26 -10.44 -4.57 6.57
C CYS A 26 -9.49 -5.53 5.83
N PHE A 27 -8.99 -5.15 4.65
CA PHE A 27 -8.23 -6.06 3.78
C PHE A 27 -7.04 -6.74 4.47
N PRO A 28 -6.12 -6.03 5.13
CA PRO A 28 -5.00 -6.68 5.79
C PRO A 28 -5.44 -7.64 6.90
N ARG A 29 -6.39 -7.20 7.72
CA ARG A 29 -6.93 -8.02 8.82
C ARG A 29 -7.62 -9.28 8.32
N ASP A 30 -8.51 -9.16 7.36
CA ASP A 30 -9.33 -10.27 6.88
C ASP A 30 -8.48 -11.24 6.05
N ASN A 31 -7.49 -10.73 5.30
CA ASN A 31 -6.52 -11.56 4.59
C ASN A 31 -5.66 -12.39 5.56
N ARG A 32 -5.18 -11.79 6.66
CA ARG A 32 -4.42 -12.50 7.69
C ARG A 32 -5.29 -13.49 8.46
N ALA A 33 -6.56 -13.17 8.72
CA ALA A 33 -7.51 -14.09 9.33
C ALA A 33 -7.76 -15.32 8.42
N PHE A 34 -7.94 -15.09 7.11
CA PHE A 34 -8.06 -16.16 6.14
C PHE A 34 -6.80 -17.05 6.11
N ALA A 35 -5.61 -16.45 6.05
CA ALA A 35 -4.34 -17.16 6.06
C ALA A 35 -4.18 -18.02 7.33
N SER A 36 -4.50 -17.46 8.49
CA SER A 36 -4.45 -18.16 9.79
C SER A 36 -5.42 -19.35 9.83
N TYR A 37 -6.63 -19.16 9.33
CA TYR A 37 -7.61 -20.25 9.27
C TYR A 37 -7.16 -21.35 8.29
N ALA A 38 -6.68 -20.99 7.11
CA ALA A 38 -6.16 -21.96 6.14
C ALA A 38 -5.05 -22.83 6.73
N GLN A 39 -4.10 -22.19 7.44
CA GLN A 39 -3.02 -22.88 8.13
C GLN A 39 -3.56 -23.82 9.23
N LYS A 40 -4.54 -23.38 10.00
CA LYS A 40 -5.18 -24.18 11.06
C LYS A 40 -5.85 -25.45 10.55
N VAL A 41 -6.37 -25.43 9.32
CA VAL A 41 -7.00 -26.61 8.68
C VAL A 41 -6.03 -27.38 7.78
N GLY A 42 -4.73 -27.14 7.86
CA GLY A 42 -3.69 -27.90 7.19
C GLY A 42 -3.38 -27.47 5.76
N VAL A 43 -3.81 -26.28 5.34
CA VAL A 43 -3.43 -25.70 4.03
C VAL A 43 -2.15 -24.89 4.20
N GLU A 44 -1.01 -25.50 3.87
CA GLU A 44 0.33 -24.88 4.07
C GLU A 44 0.59 -23.70 3.14
N HIS A 45 0.21 -23.84 1.87
CA HIS A 45 0.41 -22.80 0.86
C HIS A 45 -0.91 -22.12 0.53
N ASN A 46 -1.14 -20.96 1.11
CA ASN A 46 -2.39 -20.23 0.89
C ASN A 46 -2.12 -18.85 0.30
N ILE A 47 -3.06 -18.38 -0.51
CA ILE A 47 -2.97 -17.09 -1.19
C ILE A 47 -2.94 -15.91 -0.21
N GLY A 48 -3.54 -16.05 0.98
CA GLY A 48 -3.56 -15.00 2.00
C GLY A 48 -2.16 -14.61 2.46
N THR A 49 -1.36 -15.58 2.88
CA THR A 49 0.03 -15.33 3.29
C THR A 49 0.87 -14.76 2.14
N THR A 50 0.73 -15.32 0.94
CA THR A 50 1.48 -14.87 -0.23
C THR A 50 1.12 -13.42 -0.60
N THR A 51 -0.17 -13.08 -0.53
CA THR A 51 -0.66 -11.73 -0.81
C THR A 51 -0.15 -10.71 0.21
N ASP A 52 -0.16 -11.05 1.51
CA ASP A 52 0.33 -10.18 2.58
C ASP A 52 1.84 -9.92 2.42
N ASN A 53 2.62 -10.98 2.22
CA ASN A 53 4.07 -10.87 1.99
C ASN A 53 4.40 -10.04 0.74
N PHE A 54 3.62 -10.21 -0.34
CA PHE A 54 3.81 -9.43 -1.56
C PHE A 54 3.49 -7.94 -1.34
N ASN A 55 2.44 -7.65 -0.57
CA ASN A 55 2.07 -6.28 -0.22
C ASN A 55 3.18 -5.58 0.59
N ASP A 56 3.79 -6.27 1.54
CA ASP A 56 4.93 -5.76 2.32
C ASP A 56 6.19 -5.57 1.47
N ALA A 57 6.48 -6.54 0.59
CA ALA A 57 7.59 -6.44 -0.34
C ALA A 57 7.43 -5.24 -1.30
N HIS A 58 6.20 -4.96 -1.74
CA HIS A 58 5.90 -3.80 -2.58
C HIS A 58 6.14 -2.48 -1.84
N ALA A 59 5.74 -2.37 -0.56
CA ALA A 59 6.03 -1.18 0.24
C ALA A 59 7.54 -0.94 0.38
N THR A 60 8.31 -1.99 0.63
CA THR A 60 9.78 -1.93 0.70
C THR A 60 10.38 -1.50 -0.64
N PHE A 61 9.90 -2.08 -1.74
CA PHE A 61 10.33 -1.70 -3.09
C PHE A 61 10.10 -0.21 -3.36
N LEU A 62 8.94 0.33 -3.01
CA LEU A 62 8.64 1.76 -3.20
C LEU A 62 9.62 2.65 -2.42
N LYS A 63 9.88 2.33 -1.15
CA LYS A 63 10.84 3.05 -0.33
C LYS A 63 12.23 3.07 -0.99
N ASP A 64 12.75 1.90 -1.36
CA ASP A 64 14.08 1.75 -1.94
C ASP A 64 14.17 2.43 -3.32
N TYR A 65 13.09 2.38 -4.09
CA TYR A 65 13.00 3.04 -5.39
C TYR A 65 13.09 4.57 -5.25
N PHE A 66 12.32 5.15 -4.35
CA PHE A 66 12.32 6.60 -4.14
C PHE A 66 13.63 7.09 -3.54
N ASP A 67 14.19 6.38 -2.57
CA ASP A 67 15.51 6.69 -1.99
C ASP A 67 16.60 6.69 -3.07
N LYS A 68 16.66 5.63 -3.86
CA LYS A 68 17.66 5.48 -4.94
C LYS A 68 17.57 6.56 -6.03
N HIS A 69 16.36 7.04 -6.34
CA HIS A 69 16.15 7.95 -7.48
C HIS A 69 16.06 9.43 -7.08
N ASN A 70 16.01 9.75 -5.80
CA ASN A 70 16.03 11.12 -5.31
C ASN A 70 17.46 11.66 -5.14
N ILE A 71 18.21 11.73 -6.25
CA ILE A 71 19.62 12.13 -6.28
C ILE A 71 19.82 13.55 -5.76
N ASP A 72 18.88 14.46 -6.04
CA ASP A 72 18.96 15.88 -5.68
C ASP A 72 18.43 16.17 -4.25
N ASN A 73 18.07 15.15 -3.50
CA ASN A 73 17.53 15.28 -2.15
C ASN A 73 16.32 16.25 -2.07
N LEU A 74 15.45 16.15 -3.06
CA LEU A 74 14.23 16.96 -3.13
C LEU A 74 13.21 16.54 -2.08
N PRO A 75 12.37 17.47 -1.59
CA PRO A 75 11.29 17.11 -0.68
C PRO A 75 10.25 16.24 -1.37
N PHE A 76 9.74 15.24 -0.67
CA PHE A 76 8.61 14.44 -1.12
C PHE A 76 7.29 15.14 -0.78
N CYS A 77 6.33 15.07 -1.68
CA CYS A 77 5.00 15.64 -1.49
C CYS A 77 3.94 14.55 -1.63
N PHE A 78 3.06 14.47 -0.65
CA PHE A 78 1.92 13.55 -0.66
C PHE A 78 0.62 14.37 -0.68
N ASP A 79 -0.26 14.06 -1.63
CA ASP A 79 -1.60 14.66 -1.71
C ASP A 79 -2.51 14.11 -0.59
N TYR A 80 -2.28 12.87 -0.17
CA TYR A 80 -2.90 12.23 0.98
C TYR A 80 -2.01 11.10 1.51
N ILE A 81 -2.15 10.77 2.80
CA ILE A 81 -1.44 9.67 3.45
C ILE A 81 -2.36 8.59 4.03
N ALA A 82 -3.68 8.77 3.94
CA ALA A 82 -4.64 7.73 4.27
C ALA A 82 -4.54 6.55 3.29
N TYR A 83 -5.10 5.38 3.66
CA TYR A 83 -5.01 4.18 2.84
C TYR A 83 -5.72 4.29 1.47
N LYS A 84 -6.59 5.27 1.31
CA LYS A 84 -7.24 5.66 0.05
C LYS A 84 -7.63 7.15 0.12
N PRO A 85 -7.93 7.78 -1.04
CA PRO A 85 -8.45 9.15 -1.07
C PRO A 85 -9.76 9.29 -0.29
N GLU A 86 -10.08 10.50 0.14
CA GLU A 86 -11.36 10.88 0.77
C GLU A 86 -11.65 10.16 2.10
N THR A 87 -10.61 9.83 2.87
CA THR A 87 -10.71 9.31 4.24
C THR A 87 -9.54 9.79 5.09
N ASP A 88 -9.71 9.79 6.40
CA ASP A 88 -8.69 10.09 7.41
C ASP A 88 -8.07 8.83 8.05
N ILE A 89 -8.42 7.64 7.55
CA ILE A 89 -7.99 6.36 8.12
C ILE A 89 -6.55 6.05 7.70
N LEU A 90 -5.63 6.07 8.67
CA LEU A 90 -4.21 5.75 8.48
C LEU A 90 -3.87 4.27 8.69
N THR A 91 -4.82 3.48 9.20
CA THR A 91 -4.61 2.06 9.54
C THR A 91 -4.07 1.30 8.33
N GLU A 92 -2.90 0.68 8.47
CA GLU A 92 -2.23 -0.12 7.42
C GLU A 92 -2.01 0.65 6.10
N SER A 93 -1.99 1.99 6.13
CA SER A 93 -1.74 2.79 4.93
C SER A 93 -0.28 2.67 4.49
N GLN A 94 -0.05 2.22 3.25
CA GLN A 94 1.29 2.19 2.66
C GLN A 94 1.84 3.60 2.38
N GLN A 95 0.97 4.56 2.06
CA GLN A 95 1.36 5.97 1.90
C GLN A 95 1.90 6.54 3.21
N TYR A 96 1.19 6.29 4.32
CA TYR A 96 1.64 6.74 5.64
C TYR A 96 2.94 6.07 6.05
N LYS A 97 3.07 4.77 5.84
CA LYS A 97 4.31 4.03 6.10
C LYS A 97 5.48 4.61 5.30
N LEU A 98 5.30 4.83 4.00
CA LEU A 98 6.33 5.42 3.15
C LEU A 98 6.72 6.83 3.63
N CYS A 99 5.74 7.65 4.04
CA CYS A 99 5.98 8.97 4.59
C CYS A 99 6.93 8.89 5.82
N LEU A 100 6.66 7.98 6.76
CA LEU A 100 7.50 7.76 7.94
C LEU A 100 8.90 7.22 7.56
N ASP A 101 8.97 6.24 6.68
CA ASP A 101 10.23 5.66 6.21
C ASP A 101 11.13 6.72 5.54
N LEU A 102 10.55 7.64 4.76
CA LEU A 102 11.29 8.73 4.13
C LEU A 102 11.75 9.78 5.14
N LEU A 103 10.95 10.08 6.15
CA LEU A 103 11.36 10.95 7.27
C LEU A 103 12.53 10.34 8.06
N ASP A 104 12.47 9.02 8.33
CA ASP A 104 13.54 8.30 9.03
C ASP A 104 14.86 8.28 8.22
N LEU A 105 14.77 8.29 6.89
CA LEU A 105 15.92 8.45 5.99
C LEU A 105 16.46 9.90 5.94
N GLY A 106 15.77 10.85 6.59
CA GLY A 106 16.19 12.25 6.69
C GLY A 106 15.66 13.16 5.59
N TYR A 107 14.73 12.68 4.75
CA TYR A 107 14.10 13.50 3.73
C TYR A 107 13.09 14.48 4.30
N LYS A 108 12.90 15.60 3.62
CA LYS A 108 11.77 16.50 3.88
C LYS A 108 10.52 15.95 3.25
N VAL A 109 9.44 15.86 4.01
CA VAL A 109 8.14 15.36 3.55
C VAL A 109 7.07 16.40 3.79
N ASN A 110 6.31 16.73 2.77
CA ASN A 110 5.15 17.62 2.80
C ASN A 110 3.89 16.80 2.56
N VAL A 111 2.87 17.01 3.36
CA VAL A 111 1.56 16.36 3.22
C VAL A 111 0.50 17.43 3.01
N SER A 112 -0.26 17.32 1.93
CA SER A 112 -1.35 18.25 1.56
C SER A 112 -2.74 17.68 1.85
N ASP A 113 -2.85 16.77 2.81
CA ASP A 113 -4.09 16.08 3.14
C ASP A 113 -5.06 17.01 3.89
N ASN A 114 -6.17 17.39 3.24
CA ASN A 114 -7.17 18.30 3.83
C ASN A 114 -8.02 17.66 4.93
N LEU A 115 -8.03 16.32 5.05
CA LEU A 115 -8.82 15.59 6.03
C LEU A 115 -8.03 15.34 7.32
N LEU A 116 -6.71 15.36 7.26
CA LEU A 116 -5.82 15.20 8.41
C LEU A 116 -5.36 16.57 8.94
N LYS A 117 -6.32 17.41 9.32
CA LYS A 117 -6.03 18.69 9.99
C LYS A 117 -5.70 18.43 11.45
N GLY A 118 -4.42 18.40 11.76
CA GLY A 118 -3.92 18.30 13.12
C GLY A 118 -2.45 18.63 13.17
#